data_09de5e742042f7090c5af243d39b904f
#
_entry.id   09de5e742042f7090c5af243d39b904f
#
_cell.length_a   1.000
_cell.length_b   1.000
_cell.length_c   1.000
_cell.angle_alpha   90.00
_cell.angle_beta   90.00
_cell.angle_gamma   90.00
#
_symmetry.space_group_name_H-M   'P 1'
#
loop_
_entity.id
_entity.type
_entity.pdbx_description
1 polymer ?
#
loop_
_entity_poly.entity_id
_entity_poly.type
_entity_poly.pdbx_seq_one_letter_code
_entity_poly.pdbx_strand_id
1 'polypeptide(L)'
;MNRKIDEVMTKEGLVTTHNSDLQRAADILLRNKIEKLPVVDADGKLVGLITYKDITKVQDHPNACKDAKGRLRVAAGVGITPDVMDRVKALVDEDVDAVVLDTAHGHSVNVKNTLHKIKAVYPDLEVVVGNIATAEAAEFLISNGADGVKVGIGPGSICTTPVSYTHLRAHE
;
A
#
# COMPACT_ATOMS: atom_id res chain seq x y z
N MET A 1 22.74 -35.49 -0.36
CA MET A 1 22.09 -35.88 -1.63
C MET A 1 22.30 -34.74 -2.60
N ASN A 2 23.19 -34.92 -3.62
CA ASN A 2 23.45 -33.90 -4.64
C ASN A 2 22.73 -34.26 -5.94
N ARG A 3 21.39 -34.27 -5.93
CA ARG A 3 20.59 -34.45 -7.14
C ARG A 3 20.28 -33.08 -7.74
N LYS A 4 20.33 -32.97 -9.06
CA LYS A 4 19.92 -31.75 -9.75
C LYS A 4 18.39 -31.62 -9.70
N ILE A 5 17.88 -30.38 -9.73
CA ILE A 5 16.43 -30.14 -9.69
C ILE A 5 15.72 -30.78 -10.91
N ASP A 6 16.36 -30.77 -12.07
CA ASP A 6 15.84 -31.37 -13.30
C ASP A 6 15.66 -32.89 -13.23
N GLU A 7 16.32 -33.57 -12.30
CA GLU A 7 16.18 -35.02 -12.06
C GLU A 7 14.95 -35.37 -11.20
N VAL A 8 14.41 -34.39 -10.45
CA VAL A 8 13.35 -34.59 -9.46
C VAL A 8 12.09 -33.79 -9.72
N MET A 9 12.13 -32.79 -10.59
CA MET A 9 10.96 -31.99 -10.94
C MET A 9 10.03 -32.74 -11.92
N THR A 10 8.73 -32.41 -11.87
CA THR A 10 7.73 -32.85 -12.85
C THR A 10 8.00 -32.18 -14.20
N LYS A 11 8.24 -32.95 -15.24
CA LYS A 11 8.54 -32.45 -16.60
C LYS A 11 7.37 -32.59 -17.57
N GLU A 12 6.48 -33.54 -17.30
CA GLU A 12 5.33 -33.84 -18.16
C GLU A 12 4.03 -33.61 -17.42
N GLY A 13 2.97 -33.30 -18.14
CA GLY A 13 1.64 -33.09 -17.58
C GLY A 13 1.51 -31.79 -16.78
N LEU A 14 2.37 -30.81 -17.03
CA LEU A 14 2.27 -29.49 -16.40
C LEU A 14 0.99 -28.78 -16.86
N VAL A 15 0.15 -28.39 -15.90
CA VAL A 15 -1.06 -27.59 -16.18
C VAL A 15 -0.69 -26.11 -16.14
N THR A 16 -0.94 -25.42 -17.25
CA THR A 16 -0.68 -23.99 -17.41
C THR A 16 -1.88 -23.27 -17.98
N THR A 17 -1.90 -21.96 -17.94
CA THR A 17 -2.89 -21.12 -18.60
C THR A 17 -2.22 -19.94 -19.29
N HIS A 18 -2.84 -19.41 -20.33
CA HIS A 18 -2.43 -18.18 -21.01
C HIS A 18 -3.27 -16.97 -20.54
N ASN A 19 -4.22 -17.20 -19.65
CA ASN A 19 -5.17 -16.19 -19.19
C ASN A 19 -5.05 -15.97 -17.69
N SER A 20 -5.09 -14.71 -17.27
CA SER A 20 -5.13 -14.29 -15.86
C SER A 20 -6.54 -14.16 -15.27
N ASP A 21 -7.58 -14.60 -15.98
CA ASP A 21 -8.96 -14.66 -15.48
C ASP A 21 -9.04 -15.61 -14.27
N LEU A 22 -9.36 -15.07 -13.12
CA LEU A 22 -9.41 -15.80 -11.86
C LEU A 22 -10.51 -16.86 -11.83
N GLN A 23 -11.65 -16.62 -12.50
CA GLN A 23 -12.74 -17.61 -12.53
C GLN A 23 -12.34 -18.85 -13.33
N ARG A 24 -11.75 -18.65 -14.50
CA ARG A 24 -11.23 -19.74 -15.31
C ARG A 24 -10.08 -20.47 -14.63
N ALA A 25 -9.22 -19.73 -13.95
CA ALA A 25 -8.12 -20.30 -13.17
C ALA A 25 -8.66 -21.18 -12.02
N ALA A 26 -9.74 -20.75 -11.33
CA ALA A 26 -10.39 -21.54 -10.30
C ALA A 26 -10.87 -22.91 -10.81
N ASP A 27 -11.52 -22.93 -11.99
CA ASP A 27 -12.01 -24.16 -12.61
C ASP A 27 -10.84 -25.12 -12.96
N ILE A 28 -9.73 -24.56 -13.48
CA ILE A 28 -8.54 -25.35 -13.83
C ILE A 28 -7.90 -25.95 -12.57
N LEU A 29 -7.71 -25.14 -11.52
CA LEU A 29 -7.14 -25.58 -10.25
C LEU A 29 -7.98 -26.70 -9.63
N LEU A 30 -9.31 -26.53 -9.61
CA LEU A 30 -10.23 -27.50 -9.03
C LEU A 30 -10.24 -28.82 -9.81
N ARG A 31 -10.37 -28.76 -11.15
CA ARG A 31 -10.42 -29.96 -12.02
C ARG A 31 -9.14 -30.79 -11.93
N ASN A 32 -7.99 -30.12 -11.83
CA ASN A 32 -6.68 -30.77 -11.77
C ASN A 32 -6.20 -31.04 -10.33
N LYS A 33 -6.96 -30.63 -9.32
CA LYS A 33 -6.60 -30.78 -7.89
C LYS A 33 -5.22 -30.21 -7.55
N ILE A 34 -4.93 -29.03 -8.11
CA ILE A 34 -3.67 -28.29 -7.89
C ILE A 34 -3.96 -26.96 -7.20
N GLU A 35 -2.98 -26.44 -6.46
CA GLU A 35 -3.11 -25.17 -5.73
C GLU A 35 -2.45 -23.99 -6.44
N LYS A 36 -1.61 -24.25 -7.44
CA LYS A 36 -0.80 -23.26 -8.14
C LYS A 36 -0.88 -23.51 -9.63
N LEU A 37 -1.20 -22.45 -10.38
CA LEU A 37 -1.38 -22.47 -11.82
C LEU A 37 -0.42 -21.48 -12.47
N PRO A 38 0.65 -21.95 -13.15
CA PRO A 38 1.53 -21.10 -13.93
C PRO A 38 0.79 -20.42 -15.08
N VAL A 39 1.03 -19.11 -15.25
CA VAL A 39 0.57 -18.34 -16.41
C VAL A 39 1.74 -18.22 -17.37
N VAL A 40 1.53 -18.62 -18.62
CA VAL A 40 2.55 -18.59 -19.67
C VAL A 40 2.10 -17.71 -20.83
N ASP A 41 3.06 -17.12 -21.54
CA ASP A 41 2.82 -16.41 -22.81
C ASP A 41 2.63 -17.36 -23.99
N ALA A 42 2.48 -16.81 -25.21
CA ALA A 42 2.29 -17.57 -26.43
C ALA A 42 3.48 -18.50 -26.76
N ASP A 43 4.67 -18.15 -26.30
CA ASP A 43 5.91 -18.90 -26.48
C ASP A 43 6.14 -19.95 -25.38
N GLY A 44 5.20 -20.06 -24.43
CA GLY A 44 5.29 -20.98 -23.28
C GLY A 44 6.20 -20.49 -22.16
N LYS A 45 6.65 -19.23 -22.19
CA LYS A 45 7.47 -18.64 -21.15
C LYS A 45 6.60 -18.22 -19.95
N LEU A 46 7.09 -18.49 -18.76
CA LEU A 46 6.41 -18.13 -17.51
C LEU A 46 6.34 -16.61 -17.35
N VAL A 47 5.11 -16.07 -17.24
CA VAL A 47 4.84 -14.65 -17.05
C VAL A 47 4.09 -14.35 -15.74
N GLY A 48 3.56 -15.36 -15.07
CA GLY A 48 2.87 -15.20 -13.81
C GLY A 48 2.52 -16.50 -13.13
N LEU A 49 1.90 -16.39 -11.96
CA LEU A 49 1.42 -17.51 -11.17
C LEU A 49 0.10 -17.12 -10.52
N ILE A 50 -0.91 -17.96 -10.65
CA ILE A 50 -2.19 -17.85 -9.93
C ILE A 50 -2.24 -18.95 -8.87
N THR A 51 -2.58 -18.59 -7.66
CA THR A 51 -2.76 -19.55 -6.57
C THR A 51 -4.22 -19.65 -6.13
N TYR A 52 -4.59 -20.77 -5.52
CA TYR A 52 -5.92 -20.91 -4.90
C TYR A 52 -6.19 -19.79 -3.88
N LYS A 53 -5.16 -19.35 -3.15
CA LYS A 53 -5.29 -18.23 -2.19
C LYS A 53 -5.62 -16.89 -2.85
N ASP A 54 -5.18 -16.66 -4.08
CA ASP A 54 -5.50 -15.40 -4.79
C ASP A 54 -6.99 -15.33 -5.11
N ILE A 55 -7.60 -16.49 -5.39
CA ILE A 55 -9.03 -16.61 -5.66
C ILE A 55 -9.85 -16.46 -4.38
N THR A 56 -9.49 -17.19 -3.31
CA THR A 56 -10.23 -17.13 -2.04
C THR A 56 -10.14 -15.75 -1.39
N LYS A 57 -8.99 -15.07 -1.46
CA LYS A 57 -8.83 -13.70 -0.93
C LYS A 57 -9.79 -12.68 -1.55
N VAL A 58 -10.20 -12.86 -2.80
CA VAL A 58 -11.19 -11.97 -3.43
C VAL A 58 -12.56 -12.18 -2.81
N GLN A 59 -12.89 -13.42 -2.46
CA GLN A 59 -14.17 -13.78 -1.81
C GLN A 59 -14.17 -13.39 -0.32
N ASP A 60 -13.06 -13.64 0.37
CA ASP A 60 -12.92 -13.36 1.80
C ASP A 60 -12.80 -11.85 2.09
N HIS A 61 -12.25 -11.08 1.16
CA HIS A 61 -12.01 -9.65 1.29
C HIS A 61 -12.55 -8.84 0.09
N PRO A 62 -13.88 -8.83 -0.12
CA PRO A 62 -14.48 -8.17 -1.29
C PRO A 62 -14.26 -6.66 -1.31
N ASN A 63 -14.09 -6.04 -0.13
CA ASN A 63 -13.89 -4.60 0.04
C ASN A 63 -12.40 -4.21 0.13
N ALA A 64 -11.47 -5.10 -0.21
CA ALA A 64 -10.04 -4.77 -0.22
C ALA A 64 -9.76 -3.63 -1.20
N CYS A 65 -9.06 -2.58 -0.72
CA CYS A 65 -8.69 -1.43 -1.53
C CYS A 65 -7.62 -1.83 -2.54
N LYS A 66 -8.01 -1.96 -3.81
CA LYS A 66 -7.15 -2.41 -4.90
C LYS A 66 -7.03 -1.37 -5.99
N ASP A 67 -5.92 -1.38 -6.71
CA ASP A 67 -5.71 -0.61 -7.92
C ASP A 67 -6.38 -1.28 -9.14
N ALA A 68 -6.28 -0.63 -10.31
CA ALA A 68 -6.83 -1.14 -11.57
C ALA A 68 -6.18 -2.47 -12.02
N LYS A 69 -5.01 -2.81 -11.51
CA LYS A 69 -4.28 -4.07 -11.78
C LYS A 69 -4.61 -5.16 -10.75
N GLY A 70 -5.51 -4.88 -9.78
CA GLY A 70 -5.89 -5.80 -8.71
C GLY A 70 -4.89 -5.92 -7.56
N ARG A 71 -3.85 -5.07 -7.50
CA ARG A 71 -2.88 -5.00 -6.41
C ARG A 71 -3.48 -4.21 -5.24
N LEU A 72 -3.14 -4.59 -4.01
CA LEU A 72 -3.51 -3.78 -2.85
C LEU A 72 -2.86 -2.41 -2.93
N ARG A 73 -3.64 -1.36 -2.69
CA ARG A 73 -3.09 -0.01 -2.56
C ARG A 73 -2.26 0.10 -1.30
N VAL A 74 -1.15 0.82 -1.40
CA VAL A 74 -0.18 1.00 -0.32
C VAL A 74 0.09 2.46 -0.07
N ALA A 75 0.25 2.81 1.21
CA ALA A 75 0.69 4.14 1.62
C ALA A 75 1.96 4.03 2.46
N ALA A 76 2.88 4.97 2.28
CA ALA A 76 4.15 4.99 2.98
C ALA A 76 4.28 6.23 3.88
N GLY A 77 4.70 6.01 5.15
CA GLY A 77 4.99 7.09 6.08
C GLY A 77 6.29 7.80 5.77
N VAL A 78 6.26 9.13 5.74
CA VAL A 78 7.42 10.00 5.60
C VAL A 78 7.39 11.11 6.65
N GLY A 79 8.56 11.53 7.13
CA GLY A 79 8.69 12.67 8.04
C GLY A 79 8.92 13.97 7.27
N ILE A 80 9.21 15.05 8.03
CA ILE A 80 9.59 16.37 7.50
C ILE A 80 11.12 16.59 7.53
N THR A 81 11.87 15.52 7.31
CA THR A 81 13.34 15.52 7.31
C THR A 81 13.90 16.18 6.04
N PRO A 82 15.17 16.65 6.04
CA PRO A 82 15.76 17.29 4.87
C PRO A 82 15.77 16.42 3.59
N ASP A 83 15.82 15.10 3.75
CA ASP A 83 15.84 14.09 2.69
C ASP A 83 14.44 13.63 2.23
N VAL A 84 13.36 14.27 2.72
CA VAL A 84 11.97 13.84 2.44
C VAL A 84 11.68 13.73 0.94
N MET A 85 12.19 14.65 0.12
CA MET A 85 11.94 14.63 -1.31
C MET A 85 12.60 13.45 -2.02
N ASP A 86 13.81 13.06 -1.59
CA ASP A 86 14.50 11.88 -2.12
C ASP A 86 13.75 10.60 -1.75
N ARG A 87 13.22 10.53 -0.52
CA ARG A 87 12.38 9.42 -0.07
C ARG A 87 11.08 9.33 -0.84
N VAL A 88 10.38 10.46 -1.01
CA VAL A 88 9.12 10.50 -1.80
C VAL A 88 9.40 10.08 -3.23
N LYS A 89 10.48 10.58 -3.84
CA LYS A 89 10.88 10.17 -5.19
C LYS A 89 11.06 8.65 -5.29
N ALA A 90 11.81 8.04 -4.38
CA ALA A 90 12.04 6.59 -4.38
C ALA A 90 10.73 5.80 -4.21
N LEU A 91 9.79 6.28 -3.40
CA LEU A 91 8.48 5.66 -3.22
C LEU A 91 7.61 5.77 -4.48
N VAL A 92 7.63 6.91 -5.15
CA VAL A 92 6.91 7.12 -6.41
C VAL A 92 7.49 6.24 -7.53
N ASP A 93 8.82 6.13 -7.60
CA ASP A 93 9.49 5.25 -8.57
C ASP A 93 9.08 3.76 -8.39
N GLU A 94 8.62 3.36 -7.18
CA GLU A 94 8.11 2.02 -6.84
C GLU A 94 6.57 1.94 -6.82
N ASP A 95 5.88 2.84 -7.51
CA ASP A 95 4.42 2.84 -7.67
C ASP A 95 3.63 2.93 -6.34
N VAL A 96 4.08 3.74 -5.35
CA VAL A 96 3.30 4.00 -4.14
C VAL A 96 2.00 4.74 -4.48
N ASP A 97 0.87 4.33 -3.88
CA ASP A 97 -0.43 4.97 -4.14
C ASP A 97 -0.62 6.26 -3.34
N ALA A 98 -0.06 6.34 -2.14
CA ALA A 98 -0.16 7.52 -1.29
C ALA A 98 1.06 7.67 -0.37
N VAL A 99 1.32 8.87 0.08
CA VAL A 99 2.27 9.13 1.17
C VAL A 99 1.56 9.74 2.37
N VAL A 100 2.05 9.40 3.55
CA VAL A 100 1.55 9.94 4.83
C VAL A 100 2.64 10.78 5.45
N LEU A 101 2.46 12.11 5.49
CA LEU A 101 3.29 13.01 6.30
C LEU A 101 2.92 12.80 7.77
N ASP A 102 3.63 11.89 8.42
CA ASP A 102 3.36 11.47 9.79
C ASP A 102 4.25 12.26 10.77
N THR A 103 3.63 13.14 11.53
CA THR A 103 4.30 14.02 12.47
C THR A 103 3.57 14.06 13.80
N ALA A 104 4.29 14.39 14.89
CA ALA A 104 3.69 14.55 16.20
C ALA A 104 2.72 15.75 16.28
N HIS A 105 2.89 16.74 15.40
CA HIS A 105 2.05 17.94 15.31
C HIS A 105 1.94 18.42 13.87
N GLY A 106 0.85 18.02 13.20
CA GLY A 106 0.59 18.33 11.79
C GLY A 106 0.30 19.82 11.53
N HIS A 107 -0.27 20.53 12.50
CA HIS A 107 -0.61 21.95 12.38
C HIS A 107 0.64 22.84 12.53
N SER A 108 1.55 22.76 11.57
CA SER A 108 2.79 23.54 11.59
C SER A 108 3.19 24.04 10.20
N VAL A 109 3.94 25.17 10.18
CA VAL A 109 4.45 25.76 8.95
C VAL A 109 5.41 24.82 8.21
N ASN A 110 6.21 24.04 8.93
CA ASN A 110 7.13 23.10 8.34
C ASN A 110 6.41 21.96 7.60
N VAL A 111 5.34 21.43 8.19
CA VAL A 111 4.49 20.41 7.55
C VAL A 111 3.83 20.98 6.30
N LYS A 112 3.24 22.18 6.37
CA LYS A 112 2.68 22.87 5.20
C LYS A 112 3.72 23.05 4.08
N ASN A 113 4.89 23.54 4.41
CA ASN A 113 5.95 23.75 3.41
C ASN A 113 6.40 22.44 2.75
N THR A 114 6.46 21.34 3.52
CA THR A 114 6.79 20.02 2.99
C THR A 114 5.67 19.49 2.08
N LEU A 115 4.42 19.62 2.49
CA LEU A 115 3.25 19.30 1.68
C LEU A 115 3.28 20.03 0.32
N HIS A 116 3.51 21.35 0.35
CA HIS A 116 3.61 22.15 -0.87
C HIS A 116 4.75 21.69 -1.79
N LYS A 117 5.91 21.34 -1.22
CA LYS A 117 7.04 20.82 -2.02
C LYS A 117 6.66 19.50 -2.71
N ILE A 118 6.01 18.59 -1.99
CA ILE A 118 5.59 17.30 -2.56
C ILE A 118 4.58 17.53 -3.66
N LYS A 119 3.51 18.29 -3.40
CA LYS A 119 2.46 18.56 -4.39
C LYS A 119 2.93 19.36 -5.61
N ALA A 120 3.94 20.21 -5.46
CA ALA A 120 4.54 20.93 -6.59
C ALA A 120 5.29 20.01 -7.56
N VAL A 121 5.90 18.92 -7.07
CA VAL A 121 6.64 17.95 -7.89
C VAL A 121 5.77 16.79 -8.33
N TYR A 122 4.85 16.35 -7.47
CA TYR A 122 3.96 15.20 -7.67
C TYR A 122 2.51 15.61 -7.42
N PRO A 123 1.87 16.36 -8.34
CA PRO A 123 0.52 16.90 -8.13
C PRO A 123 -0.55 15.81 -7.99
N ASP A 124 -0.37 14.67 -8.64
CA ASP A 124 -1.31 13.55 -8.66
C ASP A 124 -1.09 12.54 -7.50
N LEU A 125 0.00 12.69 -6.73
CA LEU A 125 0.28 11.82 -5.59
C LEU A 125 -0.63 12.18 -4.44
N GLU A 126 -1.38 11.20 -3.91
CA GLU A 126 -2.21 11.37 -2.72
C GLU A 126 -1.35 11.60 -1.48
N VAL A 127 -1.60 12.69 -0.76
CA VAL A 127 -0.83 13.05 0.45
C VAL A 127 -1.78 13.19 1.64
N VAL A 128 -1.67 12.25 2.58
CA VAL A 128 -2.35 12.31 3.88
C VAL A 128 -1.43 12.99 4.89
N VAL A 129 -1.96 13.92 5.68
CA VAL A 129 -1.12 14.71 6.60
C VAL A 129 -1.63 14.61 8.04
N GLY A 130 -0.76 14.41 8.98
CA GLY A 130 -1.09 14.36 10.41
C GLY A 130 0.15 14.37 11.33
N ASN A 131 -0.08 14.24 12.61
CA ASN A 131 -1.36 14.06 13.29
C ASN A 131 -1.96 15.42 13.69
N ILE A 132 -3.28 15.52 13.67
CA ILE A 132 -4.01 16.71 14.09
C ILE A 132 -5.09 16.35 15.11
N ALA A 133 -5.60 17.37 15.82
CA ALA A 133 -6.64 17.19 16.85
C ALA A 133 -7.75 18.26 16.79
N THR A 134 -7.63 19.29 15.95
CA THR A 134 -8.58 20.41 15.91
C THR A 134 -9.14 20.63 14.50
N ALA A 135 -10.32 21.25 14.44
CA ALA A 135 -10.96 21.60 13.16
C ALA A 135 -10.12 22.61 12.37
N GLU A 136 -9.53 23.58 13.05
CA GLU A 136 -8.68 24.61 12.45
C GLU A 136 -7.43 23.98 11.79
N ALA A 137 -6.87 22.95 12.42
CA ALA A 137 -5.76 22.20 11.83
C ALA A 137 -6.18 21.44 10.57
N ALA A 138 -7.39 20.88 10.55
CA ALA A 138 -7.92 20.21 9.38
C ALA A 138 -8.14 21.21 8.23
N GLU A 139 -8.81 22.32 8.49
CA GLU A 139 -9.02 23.40 7.51
C GLU A 139 -7.70 23.93 6.97
N PHE A 140 -6.72 24.15 7.85
CA PHE A 140 -5.38 24.60 7.47
C PHE A 140 -4.70 23.63 6.51
N LEU A 141 -4.72 22.34 6.78
CA LEU A 141 -4.03 21.35 5.92
C LEU A 141 -4.78 21.12 4.60
N ILE A 142 -6.10 21.01 4.62
CA ILE A 142 -6.93 20.81 3.43
C ILE A 142 -6.80 22.02 2.50
N SER A 143 -6.89 23.26 3.02
CA SER A 143 -6.72 24.47 2.24
C SER A 143 -5.31 24.63 1.65
N ASN A 144 -4.33 23.93 2.17
CA ASN A 144 -2.96 23.88 1.67
C ASN A 144 -2.65 22.65 0.80
N GLY A 145 -3.70 21.88 0.38
CA GLY A 145 -3.57 20.83 -0.63
C GLY A 145 -3.35 19.42 -0.09
N ALA A 146 -3.67 19.17 1.19
CA ALA A 146 -3.74 17.79 1.69
C ALA A 146 -4.95 17.07 1.12
N ASP A 147 -4.77 15.85 0.59
CA ASP A 147 -5.85 15.00 0.07
C ASP A 147 -6.59 14.29 1.21
N GLY A 148 -5.91 14.11 2.35
CA GLY A 148 -6.50 13.55 3.55
C GLY A 148 -5.81 14.07 4.81
N VAL A 149 -6.51 13.97 5.95
CA VAL A 149 -5.97 14.34 7.26
C VAL A 149 -6.09 13.19 8.25
N LYS A 150 -5.01 12.95 9.00
CA LYS A 150 -4.96 11.94 10.05
C LYS A 150 -5.26 12.58 11.40
N VAL A 151 -6.47 12.32 11.92
CA VAL A 151 -6.96 12.90 13.17
C VAL A 151 -6.68 11.96 14.32
N GLY A 152 -6.12 12.49 15.40
CA GLY A 152 -5.82 11.77 16.64
C GLY A 152 -4.34 11.82 16.99
N ILE A 153 -4.06 12.00 18.29
CA ILE A 153 -2.71 12.08 18.83
C ILE A 153 -2.66 11.15 20.04
N GLY A 154 -2.20 9.91 19.83
CA GLY A 154 -1.88 8.94 20.86
C GLY A 154 -2.76 8.94 22.11
N PRO A 155 -4.08 8.68 22.05
CA PRO A 155 -4.96 8.71 23.21
C PRO A 155 -4.70 7.55 24.20
N GLY A 156 -3.81 6.63 23.84
CA GLY A 156 -3.45 5.50 24.71
C GLY A 156 -2.66 5.91 25.93
N SER A 157 -2.89 5.24 27.06
CA SER A 157 -2.19 5.49 28.35
C SER A 157 -0.67 5.34 28.30
N ILE A 158 -0.15 4.69 27.25
CA ILE A 158 1.29 4.49 26.99
C ILE A 158 1.91 5.58 26.12
N CYS A 159 1.10 6.50 25.57
CA CYS A 159 1.62 7.57 24.72
C CYS A 159 2.34 8.63 25.54
N THR A 160 3.63 8.79 25.29
CA THR A 160 4.50 9.78 25.97
C THR A 160 4.79 11.01 25.13
N THR A 161 4.14 11.16 23.97
CA THR A 161 4.33 12.31 23.10
C THR A 161 3.92 13.61 23.85
N PRO A 162 4.81 14.61 23.98
CA PRO A 162 4.50 15.84 24.74
C PRO A 162 3.22 16.55 24.29
N VAL A 163 2.91 16.47 23.00
CA VAL A 163 1.70 17.06 22.42
C VAL A 163 0.42 16.40 22.96
N SER A 164 0.44 15.08 23.22
CA SER A 164 -0.71 14.37 23.79
C SER A 164 -1.10 14.91 25.18
N TYR A 165 -0.11 15.32 25.98
CA TYR A 165 -0.36 15.81 27.32
C TYR A 165 -0.75 17.29 27.37
N THR A 166 -0.34 18.08 26.37
CA THR A 166 -0.57 19.53 26.38
C THR A 166 -1.84 19.94 25.63
N HIS A 167 -2.25 19.18 24.63
CA HIS A 167 -3.34 19.57 23.72
C HIS A 167 -4.52 18.59 23.67
N LEU A 168 -4.31 17.34 24.05
CA LEU A 168 -5.37 16.36 24.21
C LEU A 168 -5.46 15.98 25.68
N ARG A 169 -6.22 16.73 26.44
CA ARG A 169 -6.76 16.16 27.68
C ARG A 169 -7.67 15.01 27.26
N ALA A 170 -7.40 13.81 27.77
CA ALA A 170 -8.35 12.74 27.71
C ALA A 170 -9.70 13.30 28.16
N HIS A 171 -10.71 13.19 27.34
CA HIS A 171 -12.06 13.43 27.81
C HIS A 171 -12.35 12.38 28.86
N GLU A 172 -12.32 12.76 30.11
CA GLU A 172 -12.91 12.04 31.21
C GLU A 172 -14.42 11.97 31.03
#